data_ec4c7c419ab4c4f4c116db06e8afcc0c
#
_entry.id   ec4c7c419ab4c4f4c116db06e8afcc0c
#
_cell.length_a   1.000
_cell.length_b   1.000
_cell.length_c   1.000
_cell.angle_alpha   90.00
_cell.angle_beta   90.00
_cell.angle_gamma   90.00
#
_symmetry.space_group_name_H-M   'P 1'
#
loop_
_entity.id
_entity.type
_entity.pdbx_description
1 polymer ?
#
loop_
_entity_poly.entity_id
_entity_poly.type
_entity_poly.pdbx_seq_one_letter_code
_entity_poly.pdbx_strand_id
1 'polypeptide(L)'
;MKKSLLKFFNYYLFIVSLLIFNEFTLAYFDKTPPLSNDTLLTIRKINFFMFIFFFYMRFIYLNNTLSFFNEKLFSVLKKTSFIFLIIILFDIFLKYVGFGISKHWYDEENIRFNSPYDMFSNKPGALDHNEFGFRGPSLNNEIDKDTLSIAFLGGSTGYTGNPPIPELLSNHLTKKGIKNIVYNFSVNSSNHNQHIHRLVKYIDHPYDVIIFYGGNNESIQYLQYDTRPSYPYNYFMKNDLPVYKFFLLKYSSIFGILENQTGLISGISVSRKKISSDFDIWSNKIVNNYTSVIKNAKLLFGKNLKTNKCNNLIFIPILQPVNPKSDQEIVLWNKMRESIKSNSDFIDYSNIYENINFFDNVHLNQVSRLKIANLMTEDISKIINKRCI
;
A
#
# COMPACT_ATOMS: atom_id res chain seq x y z
N MET A 1 -38.93 -25.58 28.67
CA MET A 1 -38.36 -24.29 28.25
C MET A 1 -36.87 -24.33 27.89
N LYS A 2 -35.93 -24.86 28.71
CA LYS A 2 -34.50 -24.93 28.41
C LYS A 2 -34.12 -25.71 27.13
N LYS A 3 -34.77 -26.83 26.81
CA LYS A 3 -34.50 -27.65 25.61
C LYS A 3 -34.91 -26.96 24.30
N SER A 4 -35.96 -26.15 24.31
CA SER A 4 -36.43 -25.43 23.12
C SER A 4 -35.52 -24.24 22.77
N LEU A 5 -35.05 -23.53 23.80
CA LEU A 5 -34.12 -22.40 23.65
C LEU A 5 -32.76 -22.83 23.06
N LEU A 6 -32.27 -23.99 23.48
CA LEU A 6 -31.01 -24.57 22.99
C LEU A 6 -31.13 -25.03 21.53
N LYS A 7 -32.26 -25.59 21.14
CA LYS A 7 -32.56 -25.92 19.75
C LYS A 7 -32.54 -24.67 18.87
N PHE A 8 -33.22 -23.63 19.33
CA PHE A 8 -33.28 -22.36 18.63
C PHE A 8 -31.88 -21.74 18.46
N PHE A 9 -31.09 -21.76 19.52
CA PHE A 9 -29.71 -21.21 19.50
C PHE A 9 -28.80 -21.97 18.53
N ASN A 10 -28.84 -23.31 18.47
CA ASN A 10 -28.06 -24.10 17.53
C ASN A 10 -28.48 -23.87 16.07
N TYR A 11 -29.77 -23.73 15.78
CA TYR A 11 -30.25 -23.40 14.44
C TYR A 11 -29.86 -21.98 14.06
N TYR A 12 -29.94 -21.04 14.99
CA TYR A 12 -29.55 -19.65 14.77
C TYR A 12 -28.05 -19.54 14.45
N LEU A 13 -27.17 -20.15 15.24
CA LEU A 13 -25.74 -20.19 14.98
C LEU A 13 -25.40 -20.83 13.63
N PHE A 14 -26.06 -21.90 13.26
CA PHE A 14 -25.86 -22.55 11.97
C PHE A 14 -26.28 -21.66 10.80
N ILE A 15 -27.43 -21.03 10.89
CA ILE A 15 -27.95 -20.12 9.87
C ILE A 15 -27.03 -18.89 9.78
N VAL A 16 -26.65 -18.30 10.90
CA VAL A 16 -25.74 -17.13 10.91
C VAL A 16 -24.38 -17.49 10.33
N SER A 17 -23.81 -18.64 10.66
CA SER A 17 -22.53 -19.06 10.07
C SER A 17 -22.64 -19.32 8.57
N LEU A 18 -23.72 -19.91 8.07
CA LEU A 18 -23.95 -20.06 6.63
C LEU A 18 -24.15 -18.72 5.91
N LEU A 19 -24.82 -17.77 6.56
CA LEU A 19 -25.01 -16.41 6.01
C LEU A 19 -23.72 -15.61 5.97
N ILE A 20 -22.84 -15.78 6.96
CA ILE A 20 -21.56 -15.06 7.02
C ILE A 20 -20.50 -15.71 6.12
N PHE A 21 -20.39 -17.04 6.13
CA PHE A 21 -19.34 -17.79 5.43
C PHE A 21 -19.82 -18.40 4.11
N ASN A 22 -20.60 -17.68 3.33
CA ASN A 22 -20.93 -18.09 1.97
C ASN A 22 -20.21 -17.23 0.93
N GLU A 23 -20.06 -17.78 -0.28
CA GLU A 23 -19.35 -17.13 -1.36
C GLU A 23 -19.96 -15.78 -1.79
N PHE A 24 -21.27 -15.63 -1.69
CA PHE A 24 -21.98 -14.39 -2.05
C PHE A 24 -21.73 -13.27 -1.03
N THR A 25 -21.86 -13.59 0.27
CA THR A 25 -21.60 -12.61 1.33
C THR A 25 -20.13 -12.18 1.36
N LEU A 26 -19.21 -13.13 1.19
CA LEU A 26 -17.78 -12.82 1.17
C LEU A 26 -17.39 -12.05 -0.09
N ALA A 27 -17.95 -12.37 -1.26
CA ALA A 27 -17.75 -11.59 -2.48
C ALA A 27 -18.31 -10.16 -2.36
N TYR A 28 -19.46 -10.01 -1.70
CA TYR A 28 -20.03 -8.68 -1.44
C TYR A 28 -19.13 -7.81 -0.57
N PHE A 29 -18.51 -8.40 0.46
CA PHE A 29 -17.59 -7.66 1.34
C PHE A 29 -16.21 -7.45 0.74
N ASP A 30 -15.73 -8.35 -0.12
CA ASP A 30 -14.39 -8.26 -0.74
C ASP A 30 -14.30 -7.22 -1.85
N LYS A 31 -15.44 -6.78 -2.43
CA LYS A 31 -15.50 -5.80 -3.54
C LYS A 31 -14.55 -6.11 -4.72
N THR A 32 -13.88 -7.24 -4.73
CA THR A 32 -12.97 -7.71 -5.78
C THR A 32 -13.48 -9.03 -6.36
N PRO A 33 -14.29 -9.02 -7.39
CA PRO A 33 -14.68 -10.24 -8.11
C PRO A 33 -13.59 -10.66 -9.13
N PRO A 34 -13.41 -11.97 -9.37
CA PRO A 34 -13.99 -13.09 -8.65
C PRO A 34 -13.07 -13.58 -7.52
N LEU A 35 -13.67 -14.18 -6.47
CA LEU A 35 -12.91 -14.86 -5.41
C LEU A 35 -12.00 -15.93 -6.04
N SER A 36 -10.75 -16.02 -5.60
CA SER A 36 -9.82 -17.04 -6.11
C SER A 36 -10.36 -18.45 -5.83
N ASN A 37 -9.99 -19.41 -6.67
CA ASN A 37 -10.38 -20.81 -6.50
C ASN A 37 -9.97 -21.36 -5.12
N ASP A 38 -8.82 -20.93 -4.59
CA ASP A 38 -8.34 -21.33 -3.26
C ASP A 38 -9.23 -20.74 -2.14
N THR A 39 -9.71 -19.53 -2.32
CA THR A 39 -10.66 -18.88 -1.41
C THR A 39 -11.99 -19.62 -1.40
N LEU A 40 -12.54 -19.95 -2.58
CA LEU A 40 -13.77 -20.72 -2.71
C LEU A 40 -13.64 -22.11 -2.09
N LEU A 41 -12.52 -22.79 -2.31
CA LEU A 41 -12.24 -24.09 -1.73
C LEU A 41 -12.19 -24.02 -0.19
N THR A 42 -11.56 -22.97 0.34
CA THR A 42 -11.48 -22.76 1.79
C THR A 42 -12.85 -22.49 2.41
N ILE A 43 -13.68 -21.66 1.78
CA ILE A 43 -15.07 -21.40 2.20
C ILE A 43 -15.88 -22.70 2.21
N ARG A 44 -15.77 -23.50 1.14
CA ARG A 44 -16.47 -24.78 1.03
C ARG A 44 -16.02 -25.78 2.11
N LYS A 45 -14.72 -25.82 2.43
CA LYS A 45 -14.19 -26.64 3.54
C LYS A 45 -14.77 -26.19 4.87
N ILE A 46 -14.79 -24.88 5.17
CA ILE A 46 -15.36 -24.32 6.40
C ILE A 46 -16.85 -24.68 6.50
N ASN A 47 -17.62 -24.45 5.45
CA ASN A 47 -19.05 -24.79 5.42
C ASN A 47 -19.29 -26.28 5.61
N PHE A 48 -18.47 -27.14 5.00
CA PHE A 48 -18.53 -28.60 5.16
C PHE A 48 -18.25 -29.00 6.61
N PHE A 49 -17.23 -28.47 7.26
CA PHE A 49 -16.94 -28.73 8.67
C PHE A 49 -18.04 -28.22 9.59
N MET A 50 -18.60 -27.04 9.33
CA MET A 50 -19.73 -26.48 10.08
C MET A 50 -20.97 -27.37 9.94
N PHE A 51 -21.23 -27.89 8.74
CA PHE A 51 -22.33 -28.82 8.46
C PHE A 51 -22.14 -30.14 9.23
N ILE A 52 -20.96 -30.74 9.19
CA ILE A 52 -20.64 -31.97 9.95
C ILE A 52 -20.81 -31.69 11.46
N PHE A 53 -20.28 -30.58 11.95
CA PHE A 53 -20.39 -30.21 13.36
C PHE A 53 -21.85 -30.03 13.79
N PHE A 54 -22.66 -29.38 12.95
CA PHE A 54 -24.11 -29.24 13.21
C PHE A 54 -24.84 -30.59 13.28
N PHE A 55 -24.58 -31.49 12.32
CA PHE A 55 -25.17 -32.85 12.32
C PHE A 55 -24.67 -33.68 13.49
N TYR A 56 -23.40 -33.60 13.84
CA TYR A 56 -22.83 -34.26 14.99
C TYR A 56 -23.51 -33.79 16.30
N MET A 57 -23.65 -32.49 16.48
CA MET A 57 -24.35 -31.91 17.64
C MET A 57 -25.81 -32.33 17.68
N ARG A 58 -26.49 -32.40 16.54
CA ARG A 58 -27.86 -32.88 16.44
C ARG A 58 -27.98 -34.36 16.73
N PHE A 59 -27.03 -35.19 16.26
CA PHE A 59 -26.99 -36.63 16.54
C PHE A 59 -26.79 -36.89 18.04
N ILE A 60 -25.84 -36.23 18.68
CA ILE A 60 -25.62 -36.33 20.13
C ILE A 60 -26.90 -35.92 20.92
N TYR A 61 -27.60 -34.89 20.43
CA TYR A 61 -28.78 -34.39 21.07
C TYR A 61 -30.01 -35.33 20.93
N LEU A 62 -30.10 -36.03 19.80
CA LEU A 62 -31.23 -36.93 19.52
C LEU A 62 -31.04 -38.30 20.20
N ASN A 63 -29.82 -38.78 20.35
CA ASN A 63 -29.51 -40.04 21.02
C ASN A 63 -29.42 -39.83 22.54
N ASN A 64 -30.47 -40.07 23.27
CA ASN A 64 -30.55 -39.99 24.74
C ASN A 64 -29.57 -40.91 25.51
N THR A 65 -28.69 -41.66 24.83
CA THR A 65 -27.76 -42.64 25.38
C THR A 65 -26.54 -42.07 26.10
N LEU A 66 -26.35 -40.76 26.12
CA LEU A 66 -25.22 -40.08 26.73
C LEU A 66 -25.58 -39.22 27.94
N SER A 67 -26.51 -39.67 28.80
CA SER A 67 -27.04 -38.84 29.91
C SER A 67 -25.94 -38.41 30.91
N PHE A 68 -24.94 -39.22 31.16
CA PHE A 68 -23.88 -38.91 32.15
C PHE A 68 -22.72 -38.04 31.57
N PHE A 69 -22.38 -38.24 30.31
CA PHE A 69 -21.39 -37.40 29.64
C PHE A 69 -21.96 -36.03 29.27
N ASN A 70 -23.29 -35.95 29.13
CA ASN A 70 -24.01 -34.76 28.68
C ASN A 70 -23.96 -33.60 29.68
N GLU A 71 -24.03 -33.80 30.98
CA GLU A 71 -24.14 -32.66 31.93
C GLU A 71 -22.83 -31.93 32.13
N LYS A 72 -21.72 -32.66 32.27
CA LYS A 72 -20.39 -32.02 32.38
C LYS A 72 -19.96 -31.34 31.08
N LEU A 73 -20.06 -32.04 29.94
CA LEU A 73 -19.73 -31.50 28.62
C LEU A 73 -20.65 -30.32 28.29
N PHE A 74 -21.95 -30.40 28.61
CA PHE A 74 -22.88 -29.32 28.42
C PHE A 74 -22.59 -28.10 29.31
N SER A 75 -22.19 -28.31 30.55
CA SER A 75 -21.76 -27.23 31.44
C SER A 75 -20.51 -26.55 30.95
N VAL A 76 -19.52 -27.30 30.46
CA VAL A 76 -18.28 -26.77 29.88
C VAL A 76 -18.62 -26.00 28.60
N LEU A 77 -19.36 -26.56 27.65
CA LEU A 77 -19.76 -25.89 26.41
C LEU A 77 -20.57 -24.60 26.68
N LYS A 78 -21.44 -24.60 27.66
CA LYS A 78 -22.20 -23.40 28.05
C LYS A 78 -21.28 -22.30 28.59
N LYS A 79 -20.33 -22.65 29.46
CA LYS A 79 -19.35 -21.70 30.01
C LYS A 79 -18.45 -21.16 28.92
N THR A 80 -17.93 -22.04 28.06
CA THR A 80 -17.05 -21.66 26.95
C THR A 80 -17.79 -20.77 25.94
N SER A 81 -19.03 -21.10 25.57
CA SER A 81 -19.84 -20.27 24.67
C SER A 81 -20.16 -18.90 25.28
N PHE A 82 -20.39 -18.84 26.58
CA PHE A 82 -20.62 -17.57 27.29
C PHE A 82 -19.35 -16.69 27.30
N ILE A 83 -18.20 -17.28 27.58
CA ILE A 83 -16.90 -16.57 27.50
C ILE A 83 -16.65 -16.09 26.09
N PHE A 84 -16.88 -16.94 25.09
CA PHE A 84 -16.72 -16.58 23.67
C PHE A 84 -17.64 -15.44 23.25
N LEU A 85 -18.89 -15.44 23.72
CA LEU A 85 -19.82 -14.33 23.50
C LEU A 85 -19.31 -13.03 24.13
N ILE A 86 -18.79 -13.08 25.36
CA ILE A 86 -18.20 -11.90 26.01
C ILE A 86 -17.02 -11.38 25.19
N ILE A 87 -16.14 -12.26 24.72
CA ILE A 87 -15.00 -11.87 23.88
C ILE A 87 -15.46 -11.20 22.58
N ILE A 88 -16.46 -11.75 21.90
CA ILE A 88 -17.04 -11.16 20.68
C ILE A 88 -17.66 -9.79 20.97
N LEU A 89 -18.44 -9.66 22.02
CA LEU A 89 -19.07 -8.39 22.38
C LEU A 89 -18.01 -7.33 22.76
N PHE A 90 -16.96 -7.75 23.45
CA PHE A 90 -15.84 -6.88 23.79
C PHE A 90 -15.06 -6.47 22.54
N ASP A 91 -14.82 -7.37 21.59
CA ASP A 91 -14.18 -7.08 20.31
C ASP A 91 -14.99 -6.08 19.48
N ILE A 92 -16.31 -6.26 19.39
CA ILE A 92 -17.22 -5.31 18.75
C ILE A 92 -17.19 -3.94 19.45
N PHE A 93 -17.18 -3.93 20.79
CA PHE A 93 -17.06 -2.69 21.54
C PHE A 93 -15.73 -1.97 21.27
N LEU A 94 -14.61 -2.67 21.29
CA LEU A 94 -13.31 -2.11 20.96
C LEU A 94 -13.30 -1.50 19.55
N LYS A 95 -13.93 -2.18 18.59
CA LYS A 95 -14.05 -1.69 17.22
C LYS A 95 -14.93 -0.42 17.16
N TYR A 96 -16.03 -0.40 17.88
CA TYR A 96 -16.93 0.76 17.94
C TYR A 96 -16.23 2.02 18.49
N VAL A 97 -15.38 1.85 19.50
CA VAL A 97 -14.58 2.97 20.07
C VAL A 97 -13.31 3.26 19.27
N GLY A 98 -13.07 2.57 18.15
CA GLY A 98 -11.91 2.79 17.29
C GLY A 98 -10.60 2.24 17.85
N PHE A 99 -10.65 1.36 18.86
CA PHE A 99 -9.46 0.78 19.49
C PHE A 99 -9.06 -0.53 18.82
N GLY A 100 -7.77 -0.73 18.57
CA GLY A 100 -7.25 -1.97 17.98
C GLY A 100 -7.47 -2.12 16.48
N ILE A 101 -7.80 -1.03 15.78
CA ILE A 101 -7.82 -1.05 14.32
C ILE A 101 -6.38 -1.31 13.85
N SER A 102 -6.19 -2.31 13.01
CA SER A 102 -4.89 -2.57 12.42
C SER A 102 -4.46 -1.36 11.60
N LYS A 103 -3.29 -0.78 11.92
CA LYS A 103 -2.72 0.36 11.18
C LYS A 103 -2.64 0.09 9.68
N HIS A 104 -2.42 -1.17 9.32
CA HIS A 104 -2.34 -1.62 7.94
C HIS A 104 -3.65 -1.43 7.15
N TRP A 105 -4.81 -1.55 7.84
CA TRP A 105 -6.14 -1.45 7.20
C TRP A 105 -6.76 -0.06 7.31
N TYR A 106 -6.45 0.69 8.36
CA TYR A 106 -7.04 2.01 8.56
C TYR A 106 -6.65 2.97 7.43
N ASP A 107 -5.38 2.95 7.03
CA ASP A 107 -4.87 3.79 5.95
C ASP A 107 -5.39 3.35 4.58
N GLU A 108 -5.61 2.04 4.40
CA GLU A 108 -5.97 1.50 3.08
C GLU A 108 -7.43 1.74 2.71
N GLU A 109 -8.37 1.51 3.61
CA GLU A 109 -9.79 1.66 3.30
C GLU A 109 -10.28 3.10 3.24
N ASN A 110 -9.68 3.98 4.04
CA ASN A 110 -10.11 5.38 4.14
C ASN A 110 -9.42 6.30 3.14
N ILE A 111 -8.21 5.97 2.75
CA ILE A 111 -7.32 6.85 1.97
C ILE A 111 -7.11 6.32 0.55
N ARG A 112 -7.20 5.00 0.33
CA ARG A 112 -6.92 4.34 -0.94
C ARG A 112 -8.10 3.52 -1.44
N PHE A 113 -8.08 3.22 -2.74
CA PHE A 113 -8.99 2.28 -3.39
C PHE A 113 -8.23 1.45 -4.42
N ASN A 114 -8.75 0.25 -4.72
CA ASN A 114 -8.20 -0.59 -5.78
C ASN A 114 -8.43 0.06 -7.14
N SER A 115 -7.39 0.13 -7.93
CA SER A 115 -7.39 0.74 -9.25
C SER A 115 -6.95 -0.28 -10.30
N PRO A 116 -7.67 -0.42 -11.42
CA PRO A 116 -7.30 -1.39 -12.46
C PRO A 116 -6.00 -1.02 -13.20
N TYR A 117 -5.59 0.25 -13.16
CA TYR A 117 -4.42 0.74 -13.88
C TYR A 117 -3.12 0.59 -13.09
N ASP A 118 -3.15 0.92 -11.82
CA ASP A 118 -1.97 1.04 -10.97
C ASP A 118 -2.08 0.24 -9.67
N MET A 119 -2.94 -0.78 -9.67
CA MET A 119 -3.32 -1.66 -8.55
C MET A 119 -4.05 -0.93 -7.43
N PHE A 120 -3.59 0.25 -7.03
CA PHE A 120 -4.23 1.09 -6.04
C PHE A 120 -3.91 2.57 -6.27
N SER A 121 -4.84 3.41 -5.92
CA SER A 121 -4.73 4.86 -5.95
C SER A 121 -5.29 5.48 -4.67
N ASN A 122 -4.96 6.73 -4.44
CA ASN A 122 -5.60 7.49 -3.36
C ASN A 122 -7.08 7.73 -3.67
N LYS A 123 -7.89 7.71 -2.63
CA LYS A 123 -9.34 7.92 -2.74
C LYS A 123 -9.64 9.41 -2.92
N PRO A 124 -10.38 9.81 -3.99
CA PRO A 124 -10.83 11.17 -4.18
C PRO A 124 -11.62 11.70 -2.98
N GLY A 125 -11.34 12.93 -2.58
CA GLY A 125 -12.02 13.60 -1.46
C GLY A 125 -11.74 13.04 -0.06
N ALA A 126 -10.82 12.07 0.07
CA ALA A 126 -10.39 11.57 1.37
C ALA A 126 -9.27 12.45 1.92
N LEU A 127 -9.30 12.77 3.21
CA LEU A 127 -8.35 13.70 3.84
C LEU A 127 -8.26 15.04 3.07
N ASP A 128 -7.06 15.37 2.60
CA ASP A 128 -6.76 16.57 1.79
C ASP A 128 -6.58 16.23 0.29
N HIS A 129 -7.13 15.09 -0.16
CA HIS A 129 -7.10 14.71 -1.57
C HIS A 129 -8.11 15.52 -2.40
N ASN A 130 -7.68 15.97 -3.54
CA ASN A 130 -8.56 16.58 -4.54
C ASN A 130 -9.49 15.53 -5.21
N GLU A 131 -10.29 15.96 -6.18
CA GLU A 131 -11.25 15.12 -6.92
C GLU A 131 -10.58 14.02 -7.77
N PHE A 132 -9.27 14.12 -8.02
CA PHE A 132 -8.46 13.08 -8.69
C PHE A 132 -7.78 12.11 -7.73
N GLY A 133 -7.90 12.35 -6.41
CA GLY A 133 -7.26 11.53 -5.37
C GLY A 133 -5.82 11.94 -5.06
N PHE A 134 -5.39 13.15 -5.42
CA PHE A 134 -4.04 13.63 -5.16
C PHE A 134 -4.04 14.77 -4.13
N ARG A 135 -2.93 14.90 -3.42
CA ARG A 135 -2.69 16.05 -2.53
C ARG A 135 -2.18 17.24 -3.36
N GLY A 136 -2.75 18.40 -3.13
CA GLY A 136 -2.37 19.63 -3.84
C GLY A 136 -3.34 20.02 -4.97
N PRO A 137 -2.88 20.77 -5.98
CA PRO A 137 -3.74 21.33 -7.01
C PRO A 137 -4.40 20.24 -7.85
N SER A 138 -5.65 20.49 -8.24
CA SER A 138 -6.38 19.67 -9.21
C SER A 138 -5.80 19.81 -10.61
N LEU A 139 -5.96 18.76 -11.43
CA LEU A 139 -5.58 18.82 -12.85
C LEU A 139 -6.48 19.82 -13.55
N ASN A 140 -5.88 20.86 -14.12
CA ASN A 140 -6.57 21.85 -14.93
C ASN A 140 -6.06 21.76 -16.36
N ASN A 141 -6.96 21.59 -17.34
CA ASN A 141 -6.61 21.53 -18.74
C ASN A 141 -6.20 22.90 -19.33
N GLU A 142 -6.56 23.97 -18.65
CA GLU A 142 -6.18 25.34 -19.03
C GLU A 142 -5.07 25.85 -18.09
N ILE A 143 -3.82 25.56 -18.44
CA ILE A 143 -2.65 26.09 -17.76
C ILE A 143 -2.14 27.30 -18.55
N ASP A 144 -1.89 28.41 -17.85
CA ASP A 144 -1.23 29.57 -18.45
C ASP A 144 0.11 29.18 -19.05
N LYS A 145 0.35 29.56 -20.32
CA LYS A 145 1.54 29.19 -21.09
C LYS A 145 2.87 29.55 -20.44
N ASP A 146 2.88 30.55 -19.56
CA ASP A 146 4.08 30.93 -18.80
C ASP A 146 4.29 30.13 -17.52
N THR A 147 3.37 29.26 -17.18
CA THR A 147 3.41 28.43 -15.98
C THR A 147 4.09 27.09 -16.27
N LEU A 148 5.14 26.78 -15.53
CA LEU A 148 5.82 25.49 -15.58
C LEU A 148 4.93 24.40 -14.97
N SER A 149 4.60 23.38 -15.74
CA SER A 149 3.79 22.24 -15.30
C SER A 149 4.67 21.05 -14.91
N ILE A 150 4.57 20.63 -13.66
CA ILE A 150 5.42 19.57 -13.10
C ILE A 150 4.56 18.41 -12.59
N ALA A 151 4.80 17.21 -13.08
CA ALA A 151 4.28 15.97 -12.51
C ALA A 151 5.30 15.39 -11.52
N PHE A 152 4.93 15.28 -10.25
CA PHE A 152 5.75 14.68 -9.22
C PHE A 152 5.19 13.31 -8.83
N LEU A 153 5.94 12.25 -9.09
CA LEU A 153 5.56 10.87 -8.82
C LEU A 153 6.46 10.28 -7.75
N GLY A 154 5.86 9.85 -6.65
CA GLY A 154 6.59 9.30 -5.51
C GLY A 154 5.77 8.28 -4.73
N GLY A 155 6.44 7.62 -3.81
CA GLY A 155 5.84 6.78 -2.78
C GLY A 155 5.38 7.61 -1.57
N SER A 156 5.41 6.98 -0.38
CA SER A 156 5.08 7.65 0.89
C SER A 156 5.95 8.88 1.17
N THR A 157 7.19 8.89 0.73
CA THR A 157 8.13 10.02 0.94
C THR A 157 7.75 11.28 0.16
N GLY A 158 7.06 11.14 -0.97
CA GLY A 158 6.47 12.26 -1.70
C GLY A 158 5.04 12.62 -1.23
N TYR A 159 4.35 11.62 -0.65
CA TYR A 159 2.97 11.78 -0.16
C TYR A 159 2.91 12.37 1.25
N THR A 160 3.76 11.92 2.18
CA THR A 160 3.67 12.25 3.60
C THR A 160 4.21 13.65 3.93
N GLY A 161 3.73 14.16 5.04
CA GLY A 161 4.12 15.47 5.58
C GLY A 161 3.04 16.53 5.39
N ASN A 162 3.16 17.61 6.17
CA ASN A 162 2.31 18.78 6.03
C ASN A 162 3.21 20.02 6.23
N PRO A 163 3.59 20.70 5.13
CA PRO A 163 3.34 20.34 3.73
C PRO A 163 4.21 19.16 3.24
N PRO A 164 3.81 18.43 2.16
CA PRO A 164 4.60 17.40 1.50
C PRO A 164 5.72 18.00 0.65
N ILE A 165 6.72 17.19 0.27
CA ILE A 165 7.87 17.66 -0.55
C ILE A 165 7.45 18.34 -1.86
N PRO A 166 6.48 17.85 -2.65
CA PRO A 166 6.04 18.53 -3.87
C PRO A 166 5.49 19.95 -3.65
N GLU A 167 4.75 20.15 -2.58
CA GLU A 167 4.23 21.48 -2.22
C GLU A 167 5.37 22.43 -1.79
N LEU A 168 6.33 21.93 -1.00
CA LEU A 168 7.52 22.69 -0.62
C LEU A 168 8.34 23.07 -1.86
N LEU A 169 8.52 22.14 -2.81
CA LEU A 169 9.17 22.41 -4.08
C LEU A 169 8.49 23.54 -4.85
N SER A 170 7.15 23.46 -4.99
CA SER A 170 6.36 24.50 -5.65
C SER A 170 6.58 25.87 -5.02
N ASN A 171 6.48 25.93 -3.69
CA ASN A 171 6.67 27.15 -2.92
C ASN A 171 8.07 27.77 -3.09
N HIS A 172 9.09 26.92 -3.13
CA HIS A 172 10.49 27.36 -3.32
C HIS A 172 10.77 27.83 -4.74
N LEU A 173 10.22 27.15 -5.76
CA LEU A 173 10.31 27.59 -7.17
C LEU A 173 9.62 28.95 -7.35
N THR A 174 8.47 29.16 -6.75
CA THR A 174 7.77 30.44 -6.76
C THR A 174 8.57 31.56 -6.11
N LYS A 175 9.24 31.29 -4.99
CA LYS A 175 10.17 32.24 -4.34
C LYS A 175 11.36 32.62 -5.22
N LYS A 176 11.76 31.74 -6.14
CA LYS A 176 12.78 32.03 -7.16
C LYS A 176 12.24 32.75 -8.41
N GLY A 177 10.98 33.15 -8.41
CA GLY A 177 10.34 33.82 -9.54
C GLY A 177 9.90 32.87 -10.66
N ILE A 178 9.95 31.57 -10.46
CA ILE A 178 9.48 30.56 -11.43
C ILE A 178 8.00 30.29 -11.19
N LYS A 179 7.14 30.84 -12.07
CA LYS A 179 5.71 30.51 -12.07
C LYS A 179 5.53 29.04 -12.36
N ASN A 180 4.91 28.28 -11.45
CA ASN A 180 4.84 26.82 -11.57
C ASN A 180 3.56 26.27 -10.94
N ILE A 181 3.21 25.05 -11.35
CA ILE A 181 2.23 24.19 -10.72
C ILE A 181 2.83 22.79 -10.57
N VAL A 182 2.81 22.22 -9.37
CA VAL A 182 3.33 20.89 -9.09
C VAL A 182 2.17 19.97 -8.73
N TYR A 183 1.86 19.02 -9.62
CA TYR A 183 0.86 17.99 -9.41
C TYR A 183 1.47 16.83 -8.64
N ASN A 184 1.00 16.60 -7.44
CA ASN A 184 1.53 15.54 -6.56
C ASN A 184 0.84 14.21 -6.80
N PHE A 185 1.34 13.40 -7.72
CA PHE A 185 0.86 12.06 -8.01
C PHE A 185 1.39 10.98 -7.06
N SER A 186 1.97 11.37 -5.93
CA SER A 186 2.50 10.41 -4.96
C SER A 186 1.39 9.65 -4.25
N VAL A 187 1.61 8.36 -4.05
CA VAL A 187 0.73 7.46 -3.31
C VAL A 187 1.56 6.61 -2.36
N ASN A 188 1.12 6.46 -1.12
CA ASN A 188 1.81 5.63 -0.13
C ASN A 188 2.10 4.23 -0.71
N SER A 189 3.32 3.73 -0.47
CA SER A 189 3.78 2.41 -0.91
C SER A 189 3.85 2.19 -2.43
N SER A 190 3.57 3.20 -3.27
CA SER A 190 3.71 3.06 -4.73
C SER A 190 5.17 3.09 -5.19
N ASN A 191 5.43 2.47 -6.33
CA ASN A 191 6.73 2.36 -6.97
C ASN A 191 6.71 2.88 -8.40
N HIS A 192 7.85 2.93 -9.06
CA HIS A 192 7.97 3.44 -10.42
C HIS A 192 7.19 2.63 -11.46
N ASN A 193 6.97 1.33 -11.28
CA ASN A 193 6.09 0.56 -12.15
C ASN A 193 4.67 1.13 -12.15
N GLN A 194 4.15 1.48 -10.98
CA GLN A 194 2.82 2.10 -10.83
C GLN A 194 2.80 3.55 -11.29
N HIS A 195 3.91 4.29 -11.11
CA HIS A 195 4.02 5.67 -11.55
C HIS A 195 3.84 5.82 -13.07
N ILE A 196 4.38 4.89 -13.87
CA ILE A 196 4.16 4.85 -15.31
C ILE A 196 2.66 4.78 -15.62
N HIS A 197 1.97 3.83 -15.02
CA HIS A 197 0.54 3.63 -15.29
C HIS A 197 -0.31 4.80 -14.81
N ARG A 198 0.08 5.44 -13.74
CA ARG A 198 -0.59 6.65 -13.23
C ARG A 198 -0.46 7.82 -14.18
N LEU A 199 0.74 8.03 -14.77
CA LEU A 199 0.92 9.05 -15.79
C LEU A 199 0.17 8.73 -17.09
N VAL A 200 0.12 7.46 -17.51
CA VAL A 200 -0.67 7.05 -18.69
C VAL A 200 -2.15 7.43 -18.55
N LYS A 201 -2.70 7.33 -17.34
CA LYS A 201 -4.08 7.74 -17.06
C LYS A 201 -4.34 9.24 -17.35
N TYR A 202 -3.32 10.07 -17.22
CA TYR A 202 -3.41 11.53 -17.39
C TYR A 202 -2.46 12.02 -18.49
N ILE A 203 -2.28 11.21 -19.55
CA ILE A 203 -1.32 11.46 -20.62
C ILE A 203 -1.67 12.71 -21.46
N ASP A 204 -2.93 13.07 -21.51
CA ASP A 204 -3.39 14.24 -22.29
C ASP A 204 -3.12 15.59 -21.61
N HIS A 205 -2.78 15.56 -20.31
CA HIS A 205 -2.43 16.75 -19.56
C HIS A 205 -1.00 17.20 -19.92
N PRO A 206 -0.76 18.50 -20.18
CA PRO A 206 0.58 18.97 -20.56
C PRO A 206 1.51 19.02 -19.34
N TYR A 207 2.69 18.43 -19.48
CA TYR A 207 3.76 18.47 -18.46
C TYR A 207 5.08 18.96 -19.09
N ASP A 208 5.73 19.89 -18.43
CA ASP A 208 7.09 20.33 -18.81
C ASP A 208 8.16 19.48 -18.14
N VAL A 209 7.89 19.09 -16.88
CA VAL A 209 8.82 18.30 -16.07
C VAL A 209 8.10 17.11 -15.47
N ILE A 210 8.71 15.93 -15.57
CA ILE A 210 8.28 14.72 -14.85
C ILE A 210 9.38 14.33 -13.88
N ILE A 211 9.04 14.24 -12.60
CA ILE A 211 9.93 13.82 -11.52
C ILE A 211 9.54 12.43 -11.06
N PHE A 212 10.45 11.47 -11.17
CA PHE A 212 10.33 10.14 -10.55
C PHE A 212 11.16 10.10 -9.27
N TYR A 213 10.50 10.35 -8.14
CA TYR A 213 11.13 10.41 -6.82
C TYR A 213 10.93 9.08 -6.08
N GLY A 214 11.99 8.28 -5.92
CA GLY A 214 11.86 6.95 -5.33
C GLY A 214 13.20 6.26 -5.10
N GLY A 215 13.16 4.93 -5.17
CA GLY A 215 14.26 4.01 -4.92
C GLY A 215 13.98 3.02 -3.81
N ASN A 216 13.42 3.48 -2.67
CA ASN A 216 13.17 2.61 -1.54
C ASN A 216 12.08 1.55 -1.82
N ASN A 217 10.95 1.95 -2.36
CA ASN A 217 9.87 1.01 -2.67
C ASN A 217 10.28 0.03 -3.78
N GLU A 218 11.10 0.47 -4.69
CA GLU A 218 11.72 -0.35 -5.73
C GLU A 218 12.66 -1.40 -5.12
N SER A 219 13.46 -1.03 -4.13
CA SER A 219 14.44 -1.91 -3.48
C SER A 219 13.82 -3.03 -2.64
N ILE A 220 12.63 -2.81 -2.08
CA ILE A 220 11.96 -3.77 -1.19
C ILE A 220 11.18 -4.85 -1.94
N GLN A 221 10.69 -4.55 -3.15
CA GLN A 221 9.64 -5.34 -3.82
C GLN A 221 10.07 -6.68 -4.37
N TYR A 222 11.35 -6.90 -4.54
CA TYR A 222 11.89 -8.03 -5.27
C TYR A 222 12.10 -9.30 -4.48
N LEU A 223 11.86 -9.26 -3.19
CA LEU A 223 12.23 -10.35 -2.32
C LEU A 223 11.45 -11.64 -2.52
N GLN A 224 10.30 -11.57 -3.17
CA GLN A 224 9.39 -12.73 -3.26
C GLN A 224 8.83 -13.02 -4.66
N TYR A 225 8.91 -12.07 -5.61
CA TYR A 225 8.21 -12.20 -6.90
C TYR A 225 9.06 -11.74 -8.08
N ASP A 226 8.85 -12.41 -9.22
CA ASP A 226 9.39 -11.98 -10.49
C ASP A 226 8.56 -10.82 -11.03
N THR A 227 9.08 -9.60 -10.89
CA THR A 227 8.42 -8.42 -11.41
C THR A 227 8.95 -8.10 -12.78
N ARG A 228 8.04 -7.82 -13.69
CA ARG A 228 8.38 -7.33 -15.03
C ARG A 228 8.49 -5.81 -15.00
N PRO A 229 9.54 -5.23 -15.61
CA PRO A 229 9.66 -3.78 -15.70
C PRO A 229 8.42 -3.15 -16.32
N SER A 230 7.94 -2.07 -15.71
CA SER A 230 6.73 -1.33 -16.12
C SER A 230 5.39 -2.07 -15.94
N TYR A 231 5.39 -3.27 -15.36
CA TYR A 231 4.13 -3.90 -14.94
C TYR A 231 3.69 -3.31 -13.60
N PRO A 232 2.38 -2.93 -13.41
CA PRO A 232 1.92 -2.19 -12.24
C PRO A 232 1.81 -3.06 -10.98
N TYR A 233 2.74 -3.97 -10.80
CA TYR A 233 2.77 -4.87 -9.66
C TYR A 233 3.44 -4.21 -8.45
N ASN A 234 2.80 -4.33 -7.30
CA ASN A 234 3.34 -3.83 -6.05
C ASN A 234 3.21 -4.88 -4.94
N TYR A 235 4.34 -5.23 -4.35
CA TYR A 235 4.46 -6.21 -3.28
C TYR A 235 3.63 -5.86 -2.03
N PHE A 236 3.58 -4.57 -1.64
CA PHE A 236 2.86 -4.14 -0.44
C PHE A 236 1.35 -4.40 -0.49
N MET A 237 0.81 -4.58 -1.70
CA MET A 237 -0.61 -4.82 -1.89
C MET A 237 -0.93 -6.28 -2.19
N LYS A 238 0.04 -7.19 -2.01
CA LYS A 238 -0.21 -8.60 -2.18
C LYS A 238 -1.09 -9.11 -1.04
N ASN A 239 -2.34 -9.40 -1.37
CA ASN A 239 -3.29 -10.08 -0.49
C ASN A 239 -2.99 -11.59 -0.40
N ASP A 240 -1.76 -11.96 -0.05
CA ASP A 240 -1.38 -13.35 0.23
C ASP A 240 -1.76 -13.79 1.64
N LEU A 241 -2.41 -12.91 2.39
CA LEU A 241 -2.98 -13.32 3.64
C LEU A 241 -4.10 -14.33 3.35
N PRO A 242 -4.03 -15.53 3.93
CA PRO A 242 -5.16 -16.44 3.90
C PRO A 242 -6.43 -15.70 4.29
N VAL A 243 -7.54 -15.95 3.58
CA VAL A 243 -8.81 -15.23 3.75
C VAL A 243 -9.24 -15.10 5.20
N TYR A 244 -8.98 -16.11 6.03
CA TYR A 244 -9.29 -16.06 7.46
C TYR A 244 -8.43 -15.02 8.22
N LYS A 245 -7.15 -14.87 7.88
CA LYS A 245 -6.28 -13.85 8.49
C LYS A 245 -6.73 -12.45 8.09
N PHE A 246 -7.04 -12.26 6.80
CA PHE A 246 -7.63 -11.04 6.30
C PHE A 246 -8.91 -10.68 7.06
N PHE A 247 -9.84 -11.63 7.17
CA PHE A 247 -11.09 -11.43 7.89
C PHE A 247 -10.86 -11.05 9.35
N LEU A 248 -9.97 -11.76 10.05
CA LEU A 248 -9.65 -11.47 11.44
C LEU A 248 -9.06 -10.06 11.61
N LEU A 249 -8.11 -9.67 10.78
CA LEU A 249 -7.50 -8.34 10.85
C LEU A 249 -8.49 -7.22 10.52
N LYS A 250 -9.39 -7.45 9.56
CA LYS A 250 -10.36 -6.45 9.12
C LYS A 250 -11.50 -6.25 10.13
N TYR A 251 -11.97 -7.32 10.74
CA TYR A 251 -13.20 -7.29 11.54
C TYR A 251 -12.98 -7.43 13.03
N SER A 252 -11.81 -7.87 13.50
CA SER A 252 -11.50 -8.02 14.92
C SER A 252 -10.48 -7.01 15.41
N SER A 253 -10.88 -6.25 16.41
CA SER A 253 -9.99 -5.31 17.11
C SER A 253 -8.93 -6.03 17.96
N ILE A 254 -9.28 -7.16 18.55
CA ILE A 254 -8.34 -7.98 19.33
C ILE A 254 -7.19 -8.47 18.44
N PHE A 255 -7.52 -9.01 17.25
CA PHE A 255 -6.50 -9.41 16.29
C PHE A 255 -5.72 -8.22 15.72
N GLY A 256 -6.37 -7.06 15.56
CA GLY A 256 -5.69 -5.82 15.17
C GLY A 256 -4.66 -5.35 16.21
N ILE A 257 -4.99 -5.44 17.50
CA ILE A 257 -4.04 -5.15 18.60
C ILE A 257 -2.85 -6.10 18.56
N LEU A 258 -3.09 -7.41 18.43
CA LEU A 258 -2.04 -8.41 18.34
C LEU A 258 -1.12 -8.15 17.14
N GLU A 259 -1.69 -7.83 16.00
CA GLU A 259 -0.92 -7.51 14.80
C GLU A 259 -0.07 -6.26 14.99
N ASN A 260 -0.64 -5.18 15.52
CA ASN A 260 0.07 -3.92 15.74
C ASN A 260 1.25 -4.06 16.72
N GLN A 261 1.16 -5.02 17.65
CA GLN A 261 2.22 -5.29 18.64
C GLN A 261 3.25 -6.30 18.15
N THR A 262 2.84 -7.32 17.41
CA THR A 262 3.68 -8.49 17.12
C THR A 262 4.04 -8.67 15.66
N GLY A 263 3.23 -8.14 14.72
CA GLY A 263 3.36 -8.43 13.28
C GLY A 263 3.21 -9.90 12.90
N LEU A 264 2.75 -10.75 13.85
CA LEU A 264 2.70 -12.21 13.69
C LEU A 264 1.68 -12.69 12.65
N ILE A 265 0.63 -11.92 12.44
CA ILE A 265 -0.48 -12.33 11.58
C ILE A 265 -0.18 -12.02 10.12
N SER A 266 0.36 -10.84 9.82
CA SER A 266 0.71 -10.41 8.46
C SER A 266 1.96 -11.10 7.91
N GLY A 267 2.84 -11.61 8.77
CA GLY A 267 4.07 -12.28 8.36
C GLY A 267 5.08 -11.37 7.66
N ILE A 268 4.89 -10.05 7.72
CA ILE A 268 5.77 -9.06 7.07
C ILE A 268 7.21 -9.14 7.58
N SER A 269 7.40 -9.63 8.80
CA SER A 269 8.75 -9.80 9.39
C SER A 269 9.56 -10.95 8.79
N VAL A 270 8.93 -11.91 8.11
CA VAL A 270 9.59 -13.16 7.65
C VAL A 270 10.37 -12.96 6.35
N SER A 271 9.97 -12.00 5.51
CA SER A 271 10.57 -11.79 4.18
C SER A 271 11.99 -11.22 4.23
N ARG A 272 12.37 -10.47 5.26
CA ARG A 272 13.72 -9.88 5.38
C ARG A 272 14.83 -10.90 5.67
N LYS A 273 14.53 -12.05 6.28
CA LYS A 273 15.54 -13.07 6.62
C LYS A 273 16.05 -13.90 5.44
N LYS A 274 15.30 -13.98 4.34
CA LYS A 274 15.66 -14.80 3.17
C LYS A 274 16.63 -14.12 2.17
N ILE A 275 16.98 -12.86 2.40
CA ILE A 275 17.82 -12.04 1.50
C ILE A 275 19.30 -12.43 1.57
N SER A 276 19.75 -13.02 2.66
CA SER A 276 21.19 -13.17 2.94
C SER A 276 21.91 -14.23 2.10
N SER A 277 21.21 -15.23 1.56
CA SER A 277 21.84 -16.33 0.82
C SER A 277 22.07 -16.07 -0.68
N ASP A 278 21.28 -15.16 -1.29
CA ASP A 278 21.31 -14.89 -2.73
C ASP A 278 21.35 -13.39 -3.07
N PHE A 279 22.03 -12.61 -2.24
CA PHE A 279 22.03 -11.15 -2.34
C PHE A 279 22.45 -10.61 -3.71
N ASP A 280 23.45 -11.22 -4.35
CA ASP A 280 23.93 -10.74 -5.66
C ASP A 280 22.89 -10.95 -6.76
N ILE A 281 22.24 -12.10 -6.80
CA ILE A 281 21.17 -12.37 -7.78
C ILE A 281 20.00 -11.40 -7.55
N TRP A 282 19.61 -11.25 -6.31
CA TRP A 282 18.51 -10.40 -5.90
C TRP A 282 18.79 -8.91 -6.18
N SER A 283 19.95 -8.40 -5.76
CA SER A 283 20.34 -7.01 -5.99
C SER A 283 20.40 -6.67 -7.47
N ASN A 284 20.94 -7.56 -8.30
CA ASN A 284 20.99 -7.38 -9.74
C ASN A 284 19.61 -7.34 -10.39
N LYS A 285 18.65 -8.16 -9.91
CA LYS A 285 17.24 -8.10 -10.36
C LYS A 285 16.60 -6.75 -10.05
N ILE A 286 16.79 -6.24 -8.83
CA ILE A 286 16.29 -4.90 -8.44
C ILE A 286 16.87 -3.82 -9.34
N VAL A 287 18.18 -3.79 -9.48
CA VAL A 287 18.89 -2.77 -10.27
C VAL A 287 18.42 -2.80 -11.72
N ASN A 288 18.37 -4.00 -12.33
CA ASN A 288 17.90 -4.16 -13.70
C ASN A 288 16.46 -3.68 -13.90
N ASN A 289 15.57 -3.99 -12.96
CA ASN A 289 14.19 -3.51 -13.06
C ASN A 289 14.11 -2.00 -12.88
N TYR A 290 14.73 -1.46 -11.85
CA TYR A 290 14.76 -0.02 -11.59
C TYR A 290 15.26 0.76 -12.83
N THR A 291 16.38 0.34 -13.40
CA THR A 291 16.94 0.94 -14.62
C THR A 291 15.99 0.81 -15.81
N SER A 292 15.40 -0.38 -15.98
CA SER A 292 14.48 -0.64 -17.10
C SER A 292 13.21 0.18 -16.98
N VAL A 293 12.65 0.33 -15.79
CA VAL A 293 11.43 1.15 -15.55
C VAL A 293 11.72 2.63 -15.88
N ILE A 294 12.85 3.17 -15.43
CA ILE A 294 13.26 4.55 -15.74
C ILE A 294 13.42 4.73 -17.25
N LYS A 295 14.11 3.79 -17.92
CA LYS A 295 14.28 3.81 -19.38
C LYS A 295 12.94 3.73 -20.12
N ASN A 296 12.06 2.84 -19.72
CA ASN A 296 10.74 2.68 -20.33
C ASN A 296 9.87 3.93 -20.15
N ALA A 297 9.87 4.52 -18.96
CA ALA A 297 9.19 5.78 -18.70
C ALA A 297 9.70 6.91 -19.61
N LYS A 298 11.01 7.06 -19.73
CA LYS A 298 11.63 8.08 -20.61
C LYS A 298 11.26 7.87 -22.07
N LEU A 299 11.25 6.63 -22.56
CA LEU A 299 10.86 6.30 -23.93
C LEU A 299 9.37 6.55 -24.19
N LEU A 300 8.50 6.18 -23.25
CA LEU A 300 7.05 6.32 -23.38
C LEU A 300 6.63 7.79 -23.37
N PHE A 301 7.13 8.54 -22.42
CA PHE A 301 6.69 9.92 -22.18
C PHE A 301 7.46 10.94 -23.01
N GLY A 302 8.73 10.73 -23.28
CA GLY A 302 9.59 11.70 -23.94
C GLY A 302 9.16 12.09 -25.38
N LYS A 303 8.32 11.27 -26.02
CA LYS A 303 7.80 11.55 -27.38
C LYS A 303 6.29 11.80 -27.43
N ASN A 304 5.55 11.42 -26.41
CA ASN A 304 4.09 11.33 -26.44
C ASN A 304 3.39 12.40 -25.59
N LEU A 305 4.10 13.04 -24.67
CA LEU A 305 3.50 14.07 -23.83
C LEU A 305 3.62 15.46 -24.48
N LYS A 306 2.52 16.21 -24.38
CA LYS A 306 2.51 17.65 -24.68
C LYS A 306 3.19 18.39 -23.54
N THR A 307 3.96 19.41 -23.86
CA THR A 307 4.52 20.36 -22.92
C THR A 307 3.70 21.63 -22.86
N ASN A 308 3.75 22.37 -21.78
CA ASN A 308 3.06 23.65 -21.63
C ASN A 308 3.96 24.84 -21.97
N LYS A 309 5.09 24.95 -21.24
CA LYS A 309 6.02 26.06 -21.32
C LYS A 309 7.32 25.70 -22.06
N CYS A 310 7.85 24.50 -21.78
CA CYS A 310 9.12 24.07 -22.34
C CYS A 310 8.96 23.48 -23.75
N ASN A 311 9.96 23.67 -24.62
CA ASN A 311 9.94 23.06 -25.96
C ASN A 311 9.99 21.53 -25.93
N ASN A 312 10.61 20.96 -24.92
CA ASN A 312 10.76 19.51 -24.76
C ASN A 312 10.49 19.11 -23.33
N LEU A 313 9.92 17.92 -23.17
CA LEU A 313 9.73 17.30 -21.86
C LEU A 313 11.06 17.05 -21.17
N ILE A 314 11.15 17.43 -19.90
CA ILE A 314 12.26 17.17 -19.00
C ILE A 314 11.89 16.01 -18.08
N PHE A 315 12.62 14.90 -18.16
CA PHE A 315 12.38 13.72 -17.31
C PHE A 315 13.51 13.58 -16.29
N ILE A 316 13.19 13.69 -15.01
CA ILE A 316 14.15 13.74 -13.90
C ILE A 316 13.91 12.55 -12.95
N PRO A 317 14.68 11.47 -13.05
CA PRO A 317 14.71 10.45 -12.03
C PRO A 317 15.51 10.95 -10.81
N ILE A 318 14.93 10.81 -9.63
CA ILE A 318 15.55 11.22 -8.36
C ILE A 318 15.63 10.02 -7.42
N LEU A 319 16.85 9.68 -7.03
CA LEU A 319 17.06 8.69 -5.98
C LEU A 319 16.93 9.38 -4.62
N GLN A 320 15.91 8.99 -3.86
CA GLN A 320 15.56 9.61 -2.59
C GLN A 320 16.60 9.35 -1.49
N PRO A 321 16.67 10.19 -0.45
CA PRO A 321 17.45 9.89 0.74
C PRO A 321 16.94 8.62 1.41
N VAL A 322 17.87 7.83 1.93
CA VAL A 322 17.58 6.63 2.72
C VAL A 322 18.63 6.49 3.80
N ASN A 323 18.25 5.98 4.96
CA ASN A 323 19.16 5.62 6.03
C ASN A 323 19.40 4.09 5.99
N PRO A 324 20.46 3.61 5.31
CA PRO A 324 20.72 2.19 5.17
C PRO A 324 21.07 1.59 6.52
N LYS A 325 20.52 0.40 6.81
CA LYS A 325 20.72 -0.32 8.10
C LYS A 325 21.72 -1.46 7.99
N SER A 326 22.24 -1.75 6.82
CA SER A 326 23.17 -2.84 6.59
C SER A 326 24.11 -2.53 5.42
N ASP A 327 25.27 -3.17 5.41
CA ASP A 327 26.23 -3.08 4.31
C ASP A 327 25.61 -3.54 2.99
N GLN A 328 24.73 -4.53 3.03
CA GLN A 328 24.00 -4.99 1.85
C GLN A 328 23.08 -3.91 1.25
N GLU A 329 22.39 -3.15 2.11
CA GLU A 329 21.60 -2.01 1.64
C GLU A 329 22.48 -0.94 1.01
N ILE A 330 23.63 -0.62 1.60
CA ILE A 330 24.62 0.33 1.03
C ILE A 330 25.07 -0.15 -0.36
N VAL A 331 25.45 -1.41 -0.49
CA VAL A 331 25.85 -2.00 -1.78
C VAL A 331 24.72 -1.91 -2.81
N LEU A 332 23.49 -2.23 -2.43
CA LEU A 332 22.34 -2.12 -3.32
C LEU A 332 22.12 -0.68 -3.82
N TRP A 333 22.13 0.29 -2.91
CA TRP A 333 21.95 1.70 -3.27
C TRP A 333 23.07 2.22 -4.17
N ASN A 334 24.30 1.79 -3.94
CA ASN A 334 25.43 2.09 -4.83
C ASN A 334 25.21 1.50 -6.23
N LYS A 335 24.80 0.24 -6.33
CA LYS A 335 24.47 -0.40 -7.62
C LYS A 335 23.33 0.35 -8.36
N MET A 336 22.26 0.75 -7.65
CA MET A 336 21.14 1.51 -8.22
C MET A 336 21.62 2.86 -8.76
N ARG A 337 22.42 3.59 -8.00
CA ARG A 337 23.02 4.87 -8.40
C ARG A 337 23.84 4.75 -9.67
N GLU A 338 24.80 3.84 -9.70
CA GLU A 338 25.67 3.64 -10.86
C GLU A 338 24.88 3.23 -12.11
N SER A 339 23.81 2.47 -11.96
CA SER A 339 22.97 2.01 -13.08
C SER A 339 22.24 3.12 -13.84
N ILE A 340 21.97 4.26 -13.20
CA ILE A 340 21.23 5.39 -13.81
C ILE A 340 22.07 6.65 -13.94
N LYS A 341 23.33 6.63 -13.51
CA LYS A 341 24.27 7.77 -13.57
C LYS A 341 24.48 8.31 -14.99
N SER A 342 24.33 7.47 -15.99
CA SER A 342 24.40 7.87 -17.41
C SER A 342 23.22 8.74 -17.87
N ASN A 343 22.16 8.86 -17.07
CA ASN A 343 21.06 9.76 -17.38
C ASN A 343 21.46 11.20 -17.02
N SER A 344 21.49 12.09 -17.99
CA SER A 344 21.96 13.47 -17.85
C SER A 344 21.22 14.30 -16.80
N ASP A 345 19.96 13.93 -16.51
CA ASP A 345 19.09 14.67 -15.58
C ASP A 345 18.85 13.92 -14.27
N PHE A 346 19.63 12.87 -14.00
CA PHE A 346 19.55 12.11 -12.76
C PHE A 346 20.06 12.92 -11.57
N ILE A 347 19.28 12.92 -10.49
CA ILE A 347 19.63 13.54 -9.22
C ILE A 347 19.71 12.45 -8.13
N ASP A 348 20.80 12.48 -7.37
CA ASP A 348 21.03 11.51 -6.30
C ASP A 348 21.08 12.17 -4.92
N TYR A 349 20.09 11.86 -4.09
CA TYR A 349 20.08 12.25 -2.68
C TYR A 349 20.31 11.07 -1.73
N SER A 350 20.61 9.89 -2.24
CA SER A 350 20.74 8.69 -1.39
C SER A 350 21.91 8.77 -0.40
N ASN A 351 22.93 9.59 -0.68
CA ASN A 351 24.14 9.73 0.15
C ASN A 351 24.07 10.84 1.20
N ILE A 352 23.01 11.63 1.23
CA ILE A 352 22.97 12.77 2.17
C ILE A 352 22.34 12.41 3.52
N TYR A 353 22.16 11.11 3.80
CA TYR A 353 21.50 10.62 5.01
C TYR A 353 22.19 11.06 6.32
N GLU A 354 23.49 11.25 6.33
CA GLU A 354 24.25 11.71 7.50
C GLU A 354 23.87 13.15 7.95
N ASN A 355 23.35 13.94 7.03
CA ASN A 355 23.02 15.35 7.24
C ASN A 355 21.52 15.63 7.38
N ILE A 356 20.69 14.59 7.49
CA ILE A 356 19.24 14.69 7.56
C ILE A 356 18.69 13.75 8.63
N ASN A 357 17.51 14.06 9.16
CA ASN A 357 16.86 13.28 10.20
C ASN A 357 15.63 12.54 9.65
N PHE A 358 15.50 11.29 10.03
CA PHE A 358 14.40 10.42 9.65
C PHE A 358 13.52 10.09 10.86
N PHE A 359 12.23 9.85 10.64
CA PHE A 359 11.36 9.20 11.62
C PHE A 359 11.61 7.69 11.71
N ASP A 360 11.92 7.10 10.58
CA ASP A 360 12.27 5.68 10.40
C ASP A 360 13.47 5.57 9.43
N ASN A 361 13.51 4.55 8.57
CA ASN A 361 14.62 4.38 7.62
C ASN A 361 14.54 5.30 6.41
N VAL A 362 13.36 5.85 6.11
CA VAL A 362 13.06 6.47 4.82
C VAL A 362 12.22 7.74 4.94
N HIS A 363 11.38 7.85 5.96
CA HIS A 363 10.51 9.00 6.12
C HIS A 363 11.21 10.15 6.85
N LEU A 364 11.29 11.27 6.18
CA LEU A 364 11.97 12.47 6.67
C LEU A 364 11.12 13.24 7.69
N ASN A 365 11.73 13.77 8.72
CA ASN A 365 11.10 14.76 9.58
C ASN A 365 10.88 16.10 8.83
N GLN A 366 10.17 17.04 9.43
CA GLN A 366 9.81 18.31 8.79
C GLN A 366 11.04 19.11 8.34
N VAL A 367 12.06 19.23 9.19
CA VAL A 367 13.29 19.99 8.89
C VAL A 367 14.01 19.37 7.69
N SER A 368 14.11 18.06 7.66
CA SER A 368 14.78 17.35 6.57
C SER A 368 13.99 17.40 5.26
N ARG A 369 12.65 17.40 5.30
CA ARG A 369 11.82 17.62 4.10
C ARG A 369 12.07 19.02 3.50
N LEU A 370 12.13 20.05 4.33
CA LEU A 370 12.48 21.42 3.89
C LEU A 370 13.87 21.45 3.23
N LYS A 371 14.86 20.79 3.84
CA LYS A 371 16.22 20.72 3.29
C LYS A 371 16.26 20.03 1.93
N ILE A 372 15.57 18.88 1.80
CA ILE A 372 15.47 18.15 0.53
C ILE A 372 14.76 18.98 -0.53
N ALA A 373 13.64 19.62 -0.19
CA ALA A 373 12.91 20.49 -1.12
C ALA A 373 13.76 21.66 -1.61
N ASN A 374 14.58 22.26 -0.73
CA ASN A 374 15.53 23.30 -1.12
C ASN A 374 16.58 22.78 -2.11
N LEU A 375 17.25 21.67 -1.79
CA LEU A 375 18.24 21.05 -2.69
C LEU A 375 17.60 20.71 -4.05
N MET A 376 16.41 20.10 -4.02
CA MET A 376 15.65 19.75 -5.21
C MET A 376 15.33 21.00 -6.05
N THR A 377 14.95 22.09 -5.40
CA THR A 377 14.68 23.37 -6.08
C THR A 377 15.92 23.91 -6.79
N GLU A 378 17.09 23.85 -6.14
CA GLU A 378 18.37 24.30 -6.74
C GLU A 378 18.69 23.48 -8.00
N ASP A 379 18.63 22.15 -7.88
CA ASP A 379 19.02 21.26 -8.97
C ASP A 379 18.02 21.31 -10.13
N ILE A 380 16.72 21.31 -9.84
CA ILE A 380 15.66 21.40 -10.86
C ILE A 380 15.71 22.76 -11.55
N SER A 381 15.92 23.86 -10.82
CA SER A 381 16.06 25.19 -11.44
C SER A 381 17.23 25.25 -12.44
N LYS A 382 18.37 24.65 -12.12
CA LYS A 382 19.52 24.57 -13.06
C LYS A 382 19.15 23.78 -14.33
N ILE A 383 18.44 22.66 -14.19
CA ILE A 383 18.01 21.83 -15.32
C ILE A 383 17.01 22.60 -16.20
N ILE A 384 16.01 23.25 -15.57
CA ILE A 384 15.00 24.04 -16.28
C ILE A 384 15.62 25.18 -17.02
N ASN A 385 16.49 25.98 -16.37
CA ASN A 385 17.17 27.12 -17.01
C ASN A 385 18.06 26.71 -18.21
N LYS A 386 18.52 25.47 -18.23
CA LYS A 386 19.33 24.94 -19.34
C LYS A 386 18.50 24.39 -20.49
N ARG A 387 17.27 23.88 -20.21
CA ARG A 387 16.50 23.06 -21.17
C ARG A 387 15.14 23.62 -21.55
N CYS A 388 14.58 24.50 -20.74
CA CYS A 388 13.26 25.10 -20.97
C CYS A 388 13.44 26.50 -21.61
N ILE A 389 14.10 26.54 -22.76
CA ILE A 389 14.33 27.76 -23.55
C ILE A 389 13.49 27.69 -24.83
#